data_10d6c31b6e32f2c98c408b428a514bbc
#
_entry.id   10d6c31b6e32f2c98c408b428a514bbc
#
_cell.length_a   1.000
_cell.length_b   1.000
_cell.length_c   1.000
_cell.angle_alpha   90.00
_cell.angle_beta   90.00
_cell.angle_gamma   90.00
#
_symmetry.space_group_name_H-M   'P 1'
#
loop_
_entity.id
_entity.type
_entity.pdbx_description
1 polymer ?
#
loop_
_entity_poly.entity_id
_entity_poly.type
_entity_poly.pdbx_seq_one_letter_code
_entity_poly.pdbx_strand_id
1 'polypeptide(L)'
;MEQLPFELTGQVVPGKQLGTKLGFPTANIAYDPQSRQWPVEGVYVGVASLAGDERRYVVILNQGRHPTAPGGMPTVEAHLLGYPQRPLYGERLTLTYRAFLRPEVTFPSLDALREQLAQDRLNALQWASEHEPHLTEGV
;
A
#
# COMPACT_ATOMS: atom_id res chain seq x y z
N MET A 1 2.55 13.63 -15.74
CA MET A 1 2.08 13.15 -14.44
C MET A 1 0.98 12.13 -14.65
N GLU A 2 1.08 11.00 -13.98
CA GLU A 2 0.07 9.97 -14.10
C GLU A 2 -1.21 10.37 -13.40
N GLN A 3 -2.34 10.01 -13.98
CA GLN A 3 -3.65 10.35 -13.41
C GLN A 3 -4.20 9.20 -12.60
N LEU A 4 -4.96 9.54 -11.57
CA LEU A 4 -5.69 8.55 -10.78
C LEU A 4 -7.10 8.39 -11.35
N PRO A 5 -7.71 7.20 -11.25
CA PRO A 5 -7.15 6.00 -10.60
C PRO A 5 -6.06 5.34 -11.44
N PHE A 6 -5.13 4.69 -10.76
CA PHE A 6 -4.04 3.97 -11.39
C PHE A 6 -4.05 2.54 -10.86
N GLU A 7 -3.95 1.55 -11.74
CA GLU A 7 -4.06 0.15 -11.34
C GLU A 7 -2.74 -0.58 -11.53
N LEU A 8 -2.34 -1.34 -10.51
CA LEU A 8 -1.17 -2.20 -10.54
C LEU A 8 -1.58 -3.59 -10.09
N THR A 9 -1.28 -4.61 -10.89
CA THR A 9 -1.48 -6.00 -10.51
C THR A 9 -0.12 -6.70 -10.48
N GLY A 10 0.12 -7.46 -9.44
CA GLY A 10 1.37 -8.20 -9.32
C GLY A 10 1.35 -9.19 -8.18
N GLN A 11 2.40 -10.00 -8.11
CA GLN A 11 2.57 -10.99 -7.07
C GLN A 11 3.36 -10.38 -5.92
N VAL A 12 2.96 -10.72 -4.69
CA VAL A 12 3.64 -10.25 -3.50
C VAL A 12 5.04 -10.87 -3.41
N VAL A 13 6.04 -10.03 -3.21
CA VAL A 13 7.44 -10.44 -3.12
C VAL A 13 8.00 -10.06 -1.74
N PRO A 14 9.14 -10.65 -1.33
CA PRO A 14 9.79 -10.25 -0.08
C PRO A 14 10.20 -8.78 -0.10
N GLY A 15 10.10 -8.11 1.06
CA GLY A 15 10.50 -6.73 1.25
C GLY A 15 10.88 -6.51 2.70
N LYS A 16 11.06 -5.26 3.08
CA LYS A 16 11.48 -4.93 4.45
C LYS A 16 10.42 -5.25 5.49
N GLN A 17 9.15 -5.12 5.12
CA GLN A 17 8.02 -5.43 6.00
C GLN A 17 8.07 -4.71 7.35
N LEU A 18 8.61 -3.49 7.37
CA LEU A 18 8.73 -2.73 8.60
C LEU A 18 7.36 -2.43 9.21
N GLY A 19 6.37 -2.11 8.35
CA GLY A 19 5.01 -1.89 8.82
C GLY A 19 4.42 -3.11 9.50
N THR A 20 4.71 -4.32 9.00
CA THR A 20 4.25 -5.56 9.62
C THR A 20 4.82 -5.70 11.03
N LYS A 21 6.10 -5.37 11.22
CA LYS A 21 6.72 -5.41 12.54
C LYS A 21 6.09 -4.42 13.51
N LEU A 22 5.48 -3.35 13.01
CA LEU A 22 4.81 -2.35 13.81
C LEU A 22 3.30 -2.60 13.92
N GLY A 23 2.81 -3.75 13.45
CA GLY A 23 1.41 -4.13 13.56
C GLY A 23 0.56 -3.79 12.34
N PHE A 24 1.16 -3.43 11.22
CA PHE A 24 0.45 -3.11 9.98
C PHE A 24 0.74 -4.18 8.94
N PRO A 25 -0.26 -5.03 8.57
CA PRO A 25 -0.03 -6.03 7.52
C PRO A 25 0.44 -5.37 6.23
N THR A 26 1.55 -5.88 5.68
CA THR A 26 2.22 -5.23 4.55
C THR A 26 2.49 -6.24 3.44
N ALA A 27 2.23 -5.84 2.21
CA ALA A 27 2.60 -6.58 1.01
C ALA A 27 3.50 -5.71 0.16
N ASN A 28 4.49 -6.32 -0.49
CA ASN A 28 5.40 -5.61 -1.39
C ASN A 28 5.22 -6.16 -2.79
N ILE A 29 5.07 -5.27 -3.77
CA ILE A 29 4.96 -5.66 -5.19
C ILE A 29 6.06 -4.94 -5.95
N ALA A 30 6.95 -5.74 -6.58
CA ALA A 30 8.02 -5.18 -7.40
C ALA A 30 7.44 -4.56 -8.67
N TYR A 31 8.01 -3.46 -9.09
CA TYR A 31 7.59 -2.83 -10.34
C TYR A 31 8.80 -2.29 -11.09
N ASP A 32 8.68 -2.24 -12.43
CA ASP A 32 9.69 -1.67 -13.29
C ASP A 32 9.32 -0.22 -13.55
N PRO A 33 10.09 0.75 -13.02
CA PRO A 33 9.75 2.16 -13.18
C PRO A 33 9.80 2.64 -14.64
N GLN A 34 10.40 1.83 -15.54
CA GLN A 34 10.48 2.21 -16.95
C GLN A 34 9.43 1.52 -17.81
N SER A 35 8.63 0.62 -17.25
CA SER A 35 7.66 -0.16 -18.03
C SER A 35 6.44 0.67 -18.46
N ARG A 36 6.14 1.74 -17.77
CA ARG A 36 5.01 2.63 -18.06
C ARG A 36 5.20 3.92 -17.27
N GLN A 37 4.28 4.87 -17.46
CA GLN A 37 4.27 6.05 -16.59
C GLN A 37 3.66 5.68 -15.25
N TRP A 38 4.36 6.05 -14.18
CA TRP A 38 3.92 5.77 -12.81
C TRP A 38 3.48 7.06 -12.13
N PRO A 39 2.57 6.98 -11.15
CA PRO A 39 2.24 8.15 -10.35
C PRO A 39 3.48 8.69 -9.64
N VAL A 40 3.44 9.95 -9.21
CA VAL A 40 4.56 10.51 -8.47
C VAL A 40 4.79 9.70 -7.19
N GLU A 41 6.04 9.67 -6.74
CA GLU A 41 6.37 8.97 -5.51
C GLU A 41 5.64 9.61 -4.32
N GLY A 42 5.22 8.76 -3.39
CA GLY A 42 4.51 9.22 -2.22
C GLY A 42 3.58 8.15 -1.67
N VAL A 43 2.71 8.57 -0.80
CA VAL A 43 1.76 7.70 -0.12
C VAL A 43 0.36 7.99 -0.64
N TYR A 44 -0.35 6.92 -0.99
CA TYR A 44 -1.68 6.98 -1.59
C TYR A 44 -2.66 6.14 -0.79
N VAL A 45 -3.93 6.48 -0.88
CA VAL A 45 -5.00 5.60 -0.44
C VAL A 45 -5.65 4.98 -1.67
N GLY A 46 -6.07 3.73 -1.54
CA GLY A 46 -6.72 3.03 -2.63
C GLY A 46 -7.47 1.81 -2.16
N VAL A 47 -7.71 0.91 -3.11
CA VAL A 47 -8.45 -0.32 -2.88
C VAL A 47 -7.61 -1.49 -3.37
N ALA A 48 -7.56 -2.55 -2.57
CA ALA A 48 -6.84 -3.77 -2.91
C ALA A 48 -7.80 -4.95 -3.01
N SER A 49 -7.55 -5.84 -3.97
CA SER A 49 -8.23 -7.11 -4.07
C SER A 49 -7.23 -8.23 -4.29
N LEU A 50 -7.54 -9.41 -3.74
CA LEU A 50 -6.72 -10.60 -3.93
C LEU A 50 -7.36 -11.47 -5.01
N ALA A 51 -6.51 -12.11 -5.83
CA ALA A 51 -7.01 -13.03 -6.84
C ALA A 51 -7.77 -14.18 -6.17
N GLY A 52 -8.97 -14.49 -6.65
CA GLY A 52 -9.79 -15.55 -6.09
C GLY A 52 -10.58 -15.18 -4.84
N ASP A 53 -10.51 -13.92 -4.40
CA ASP A 53 -11.27 -13.43 -3.25
C ASP A 53 -12.15 -12.28 -3.73
N GLU A 54 -13.42 -12.33 -3.38
CA GLU A 54 -14.37 -11.27 -3.76
C GLU A 54 -14.24 -10.03 -2.87
N ARG A 55 -13.58 -10.17 -1.72
CA ARG A 55 -13.46 -9.04 -0.79
C ARG A 55 -12.44 -8.04 -1.28
N ARG A 56 -12.72 -6.78 -0.97
CA ARG A 56 -11.82 -5.66 -1.25
C ARG A 56 -11.46 -4.98 0.06
N TYR A 57 -10.28 -4.39 0.09
CA TYR A 57 -9.74 -3.77 1.29
C TYR A 57 -9.31 -2.35 0.98
N VAL A 58 -9.52 -1.44 1.92
CA VAL A 58 -8.86 -0.14 1.88
C VAL A 58 -7.37 -0.39 2.04
N VAL A 59 -6.56 0.25 1.23
CA VAL A 59 -5.11 0.04 1.25
C VAL A 59 -4.39 1.39 1.29
N ILE A 60 -3.29 1.42 2.04
CA ILE A 60 -2.35 2.53 2.01
C ILE A 60 -1.17 2.08 1.18
N LEU A 61 -0.84 2.85 0.14
CA LEU A 61 0.20 2.49 -0.82
C LEU A 61 1.36 3.46 -0.67
N ASN A 62 2.56 2.92 -0.46
CA ASN A 62 3.78 3.72 -0.44
C ASN A 62 4.58 3.35 -1.68
N GLN A 63 4.69 4.31 -2.61
CA GLN A 63 5.49 4.15 -3.81
C GLN A 63 6.76 4.97 -3.65
N GLY A 64 7.86 4.27 -3.41
CA GLY A 64 9.16 4.90 -3.20
C GLY A 64 10.17 4.43 -4.23
N ARG A 65 11.42 4.92 -4.09
CA ARG A 65 12.51 4.57 -5.00
C ARG A 65 13.45 3.52 -4.44
N HIS A 66 13.33 3.19 -3.17
CA HIS A 66 14.31 2.31 -2.56
C HIS A 66 14.13 0.88 -3.04
N PRO A 67 15.14 0.28 -3.68
CA PRO A 67 15.05 -1.12 -4.09
C PRO A 67 14.95 -1.98 -2.84
N THR A 68 13.91 -2.79 -2.75
CA THR A 68 13.70 -3.67 -1.60
C THR A 68 13.39 -5.09 -2.02
N ALA A 69 13.14 -5.32 -3.31
CA ALA A 69 12.87 -6.65 -3.85
C ALA A 69 14.18 -7.34 -4.25
N PRO A 70 14.19 -8.68 -4.32
CA PRO A 70 15.29 -9.40 -4.92
C PRO A 70 15.56 -8.89 -6.34
N GLY A 71 16.83 -8.70 -6.70
CA GLY A 71 17.21 -8.13 -7.99
C GLY A 71 17.26 -6.62 -8.02
N GLY A 72 16.99 -5.94 -6.90
CA GLY A 72 17.13 -4.49 -6.80
C GLY A 72 15.97 -3.67 -7.36
N MET A 73 14.85 -4.32 -7.70
CA MET A 73 13.69 -3.60 -8.20
C MET A 73 13.02 -2.80 -7.07
N PRO A 74 12.56 -1.58 -7.35
CA PRO A 74 11.73 -0.87 -6.38
C PRO A 74 10.41 -1.57 -6.17
N THR A 75 9.79 -1.33 -5.01
CA THR A 75 8.52 -1.94 -4.68
C THR A 75 7.48 -0.89 -4.32
N VAL A 76 6.22 -1.23 -4.56
CA VAL A 76 5.09 -0.56 -3.94
C VAL A 76 4.78 -1.34 -2.68
N GLU A 77 4.76 -0.66 -1.55
CA GLU A 77 4.42 -1.27 -0.27
C GLU A 77 2.95 -0.99 0.04
N ALA A 78 2.18 -2.04 0.29
CA ALA A 78 0.74 -1.94 0.50
C ALA A 78 0.38 -2.40 1.90
N HIS A 79 -0.30 -1.54 2.66
CA HIS A 79 -0.85 -1.87 3.97
C HIS A 79 -2.35 -2.07 3.82
N LEU A 80 -2.82 -3.31 3.94
CA LEU A 80 -4.23 -3.65 3.79
C LEU A 80 -4.95 -3.49 5.13
N LEU A 81 -5.89 -2.58 5.19
CA LEU A 81 -6.65 -2.30 6.41
C LEU A 81 -7.78 -3.30 6.56
N GLY A 82 -7.87 -3.93 7.73
CA GLY A 82 -8.88 -4.94 8.00
C GLY A 82 -8.56 -6.33 7.48
N TYR A 83 -7.39 -6.50 6.87
CA TYR A 83 -6.94 -7.82 6.43
C TYR A 83 -6.43 -8.61 7.64
N PRO A 84 -6.73 -9.92 7.74
CA PRO A 84 -6.21 -10.74 8.84
C PRO A 84 -4.69 -10.78 8.88
N GLN A 85 -4.12 -10.97 10.07
CA GLN A 85 -2.67 -11.05 10.28
C GLN A 85 -2.16 -12.40 9.79
N ARG A 86 -1.95 -12.53 8.49
CA ARG A 86 -1.41 -13.74 7.89
C ARG A 86 -0.55 -13.39 6.68
N PRO A 87 0.38 -14.29 6.29
CA PRO A 87 1.30 -14.00 5.20
C PRO A 87 0.59 -13.75 3.88
N LEU A 88 1.15 -12.83 3.09
CA LEU A 88 0.66 -12.49 1.77
C LEU A 88 1.62 -12.94 0.65
N TYR A 89 2.71 -13.60 0.99
CA TYR A 89 3.68 -14.06 -0.01
C TYR A 89 3.03 -14.98 -1.03
N GLY A 90 3.34 -14.73 -2.29
CA GLY A 90 2.82 -15.53 -3.38
C GLY A 90 1.41 -15.17 -3.80
N GLU A 91 0.70 -14.37 -3.02
CA GLU A 91 -0.63 -13.90 -3.39
C GLU A 91 -0.51 -12.88 -4.53
N ARG A 92 -1.52 -12.86 -5.38
CA ARG A 92 -1.60 -11.89 -6.45
C ARG A 92 -2.60 -10.81 -6.07
N LEU A 93 -2.13 -9.57 -6.06
CA LEU A 93 -2.96 -8.42 -5.67
C LEU A 93 -3.21 -7.52 -6.86
N THR A 94 -4.39 -6.92 -6.89
CA THR A 94 -4.68 -5.77 -7.73
C THR A 94 -4.85 -4.58 -6.81
N LEU A 95 -4.03 -3.56 -7.03
CA LEU A 95 -4.00 -2.34 -6.24
C LEU A 95 -4.49 -1.20 -7.13
N THR A 96 -5.49 -0.46 -6.65
CA THR A 96 -5.99 0.70 -7.37
C THR A 96 -5.70 1.93 -6.53
N TYR A 97 -4.81 2.80 -7.01
CA TYR A 97 -4.49 4.09 -6.38
C TYR A 97 -5.66 5.02 -6.61
N ARG A 98 -6.22 5.59 -5.56
CA ARG A 98 -7.41 6.43 -5.67
C ARG A 98 -7.16 7.89 -5.32
N ALA A 99 -6.33 8.17 -4.33
CA ALA A 99 -6.03 9.54 -3.94
C ALA A 99 -4.63 9.65 -3.34
N PHE A 100 -3.98 10.78 -3.57
CA PHE A 100 -2.67 11.08 -3.00
C PHE A 100 -2.85 11.57 -1.57
N LEU A 101 -2.13 10.98 -0.61
CA LEU A 101 -2.22 11.38 0.79
C LEU A 101 -1.12 12.35 1.19
N ARG A 102 0.13 12.02 0.85
CA ARG A 102 1.27 12.81 1.27
C ARG A 102 2.54 12.40 0.53
N PRO A 103 3.57 13.27 0.48
CA PRO A 103 4.87 12.87 -0.02
C PRO A 103 5.52 11.84 0.88
N GLU A 104 6.48 11.10 0.32
CA GLU A 104 7.32 10.21 1.09
C GLU A 104 8.28 11.04 1.94
N VAL A 105 8.48 10.64 3.20
CA VAL A 105 9.39 11.32 4.13
C VAL A 105 10.22 10.29 4.87
N THR A 106 11.36 10.75 5.39
CA THR A 106 12.24 9.94 6.21
C THR A 106 11.92 10.18 7.69
N PHE A 107 11.96 9.14 8.49
CA PHE A 107 11.60 9.21 9.90
C PHE A 107 12.86 9.08 10.79
N PRO A 108 12.98 9.91 11.82
CA PRO A 108 14.14 9.87 12.72
C PRO A 108 14.13 8.67 13.67
N SER A 109 12.99 8.02 13.85
CA SER A 109 12.86 6.90 14.78
C SER A 109 11.71 5.99 14.39
N LEU A 110 11.67 4.78 14.98
CA LEU A 110 10.55 3.86 14.78
C LEU A 110 9.28 4.41 15.40
N ASP A 111 9.38 5.17 16.49
CA ASP A 111 8.19 5.78 17.10
C ASP A 111 7.58 6.82 16.18
N ALA A 112 8.40 7.64 15.52
CA ALA A 112 7.91 8.62 14.54
C ALA A 112 7.23 7.92 13.36
N LEU A 113 7.82 6.81 12.87
CA LEU A 113 7.22 6.02 11.81
C LEU A 113 5.86 5.45 12.24
N ARG A 114 5.80 4.88 13.46
CA ARG A 114 4.55 4.32 13.98
C ARG A 114 3.45 5.37 14.08
N GLU A 115 3.79 6.56 14.56
CA GLU A 115 2.82 7.66 14.66
C GLU A 115 2.31 8.07 13.28
N GLN A 116 3.20 8.14 12.29
CA GLN A 116 2.78 8.51 10.94
C GLN A 116 1.91 7.43 10.32
N LEU A 117 2.25 6.16 10.52
CA LEU A 117 1.41 5.06 10.01
C LEU A 117 0.02 5.08 10.64
N ALA A 118 -0.08 5.40 11.92
CA ALA A 118 -1.37 5.54 12.58
C ALA A 118 -2.18 6.70 11.99
N GLN A 119 -1.52 7.82 11.70
CA GLN A 119 -2.19 8.96 11.08
C GLN A 119 -2.62 8.65 9.65
N ASP A 120 -1.77 7.95 8.89
CA ASP A 120 -2.10 7.52 7.53
C ASP A 120 -3.35 6.63 7.55
N ARG A 121 -3.45 5.73 8.54
CA ARG A 121 -4.61 4.86 8.70
C ARG A 121 -5.89 5.68 8.92
N LEU A 122 -5.83 6.67 9.80
CA LEU A 122 -6.99 7.54 10.05
C LEU A 122 -7.39 8.29 8.78
N ASN A 123 -6.42 8.84 8.06
CA ASN A 123 -6.67 9.58 6.84
C ASN A 123 -7.26 8.68 5.74
N ALA A 124 -6.73 7.46 5.62
CA ALA A 124 -7.23 6.50 4.65
C ALA A 124 -8.65 6.05 4.95
N LEU A 125 -8.96 5.80 6.23
CA LEU A 125 -10.31 5.43 6.64
C LEU A 125 -11.31 6.56 6.46
N GLN A 126 -10.88 7.80 6.68
CA GLN A 126 -11.73 8.95 6.41
C GLN A 126 -12.05 9.04 4.93
N TRP A 127 -11.05 8.91 4.07
CA TRP A 127 -11.27 8.88 2.63
C TRP A 127 -12.25 7.77 2.25
N ALA A 128 -12.05 6.57 2.80
CA ALA A 128 -12.89 5.43 2.48
C ALA A 128 -14.34 5.63 2.94
N SER A 129 -14.55 6.27 4.09
CA SER A 129 -15.90 6.53 4.58
C SER A 129 -16.67 7.45 3.64
N GLU A 130 -15.96 8.30 2.90
CA GLU A 130 -16.56 9.23 1.95
C GLU A 130 -16.75 8.63 0.55
N HIS A 131 -15.89 7.69 0.15
CA HIS A 131 -15.86 7.18 -1.22
C HIS A 131 -16.19 5.70 -1.35
N GLU A 132 -15.87 4.89 -0.33
CA GLU A 132 -16.09 3.44 -0.33
C GLU A 132 -16.55 3.01 1.07
N PRO A 133 -17.68 3.53 1.55
CA PRO A 133 -18.06 3.35 2.96
C PRO A 133 -18.24 1.88 3.37
N HIS A 134 -18.66 1.02 2.46
CA HIS A 134 -18.84 -0.41 2.76
C HIS A 134 -17.50 -1.12 3.05
N LEU A 135 -16.38 -0.55 2.62
CA LEU A 135 -15.07 -1.15 2.90
C LEU A 135 -14.56 -0.82 4.28
N THR A 136 -15.21 0.09 5.00
CA THR A 136 -14.80 0.46 6.37
C THR A 136 -15.45 -0.42 7.43
N GLU A 137 -16.39 -1.28 7.06
CA GLU A 137 -17.06 -2.16 8.00
C GLU A 137 -16.06 -3.19 8.55
N GLY A 138 -15.96 -3.27 9.87
CA GLY A 138 -15.07 -4.22 10.53
C GLY A 138 -13.60 -3.79 10.58
N VAL A 139 -13.31 -2.56 10.21
CA VAL A 139 -11.93 -2.05 10.26
C VAL A 139 -11.72 -1.23 11.52
#